data_7426d02229fdcd0248fc7fecf46e496b
#
_entry.id   7426d02229fdcd0248fc7fecf46e496b
#
_cell.length_a   1.000
_cell.length_b   1.000
_cell.length_c   1.000
_cell.angle_alpha   90.00
_cell.angle_beta   90.00
_cell.angle_gamma   90.00
#
_symmetry.space_group_name_H-M   'P 1'
#
loop_
_entity.id
_entity.type
_entity.pdbx_description
1 polymer ?
#
loop_
_entity_poly.entity_id
_entity_poly.type
_entity_poly.pdbx_seq_one_letter_code
_entity_poly.pdbx_strand_id
1 'polypeptide(L)'
;MKCAPLLVLIGSIAVAAQDVPSVPPAGTARLPAALAPEKNLCASRADPVAIGSVQWNGWGRDLFNTRYQPEPAIRAMDVPKLGLKWAFGFQGGSDFGQPTLVDDRLFVTSSAGRIYALDAKSGCTYWTYDAPTGSRTAISIGELGQSKRAAIPRKLKRTLAHLDVIKAPSAAFFGDDTGAVYALDAQKGTLLWKSQVDTHPTARILGSPTLYNDRLYVAVGSNEDDNTGNPNYSCCTFRGSVAALDIASGRVLWKSYTVLEEPQPTHKNSAGVQEWGPAGAAIASSPTIDAKRGVLYVGTGRSTTGIEQSLTDSIAAFALSDGKLRWVKQLNVSGHATSSGFTSSPVLRTLTSGNEVILAGQHSGVVYGLDPDHGGEIQGWPGAADANSDGGVAWGSAADHRSWYVALSGSLALPGNSSGSLWALDPKTGVARWHTQSPTPACSWSEGPCSHAQSQAVTVMPGGVFSGSMDGHLRAYSTIDGKVLWDFDTAKTFQTQNGVRASGGPLDHGGATIVNGGVYIISGNALLAFSVDGK
;
A
#
# COMPACT_ATOMS: atom_id res chain seq x y z
N MET A 1 80.21 15.72 10.68
CA MET A 1 79.10 14.79 10.68
C MET A 1 77.94 15.47 9.96
N LYS A 2 77.65 15.07 8.72
CA LYS A 2 76.61 15.71 7.85
C LYS A 2 75.35 14.87 7.92
N CYS A 3 74.23 15.43 8.41
CA CYS A 3 72.91 14.82 8.30
C CYS A 3 72.33 15.05 6.90
N ALA A 4 71.94 13.99 6.20
CA ALA A 4 71.17 14.03 4.97
C ALA A 4 69.68 13.92 5.28
N PRO A 5 68.80 14.64 4.56
CA PRO A 5 67.34 14.52 4.74
C PRO A 5 66.81 13.34 3.94
N LEU A 6 65.94 12.58 4.58
CA LEU A 6 65.16 11.48 4.01
C LEU A 6 63.98 12.05 3.24
N LEU A 7 63.94 11.87 1.91
CA LEU A 7 62.80 12.22 1.05
C LEU A 7 61.75 11.07 1.15
N VAL A 8 60.63 11.35 1.71
CA VAL A 8 59.45 10.44 1.68
C VAL A 8 58.68 10.72 0.38
N LEU A 9 58.72 9.78 -0.55
CA LEU A 9 57.84 9.76 -1.73
C LEU A 9 56.46 9.29 -1.28
N ILE A 10 55.50 10.23 -1.31
CA ILE A 10 54.08 9.88 -1.19
C ILE A 10 53.60 9.50 -2.59
N GLY A 11 53.52 8.20 -2.85
CA GLY A 11 52.87 7.68 -4.07
C GLY A 11 51.37 7.84 -3.97
N SER A 12 50.78 8.71 -4.80
CA SER A 12 49.33 8.80 -4.99
C SER A 12 48.85 7.57 -5.74
N ILE A 13 48.19 6.66 -5.05
CA ILE A 13 47.45 5.57 -5.68
C ILE A 13 46.16 6.19 -6.26
N ALA A 14 46.14 6.40 -7.57
CA ALA A 14 44.92 6.67 -8.28
C ALA A 14 44.05 5.39 -8.28
N VAL A 15 43.04 5.35 -7.46
CA VAL A 15 41.98 4.35 -7.56
C VAL A 15 41.22 4.67 -8.85
N ALA A 16 41.42 3.84 -9.86
CA ALA A 16 40.60 3.88 -11.07
C ALA A 16 39.15 3.66 -10.65
N ALA A 17 38.27 4.63 -10.91
CA ALA A 17 36.84 4.44 -10.83
C ALA A 17 36.50 3.29 -11.80
N GLN A 18 36.11 2.15 -11.27
CA GLN A 18 35.57 1.07 -12.08
C GLN A 18 34.25 1.57 -12.66
N ASP A 19 34.14 1.60 -13.96
CA ASP A 19 32.90 1.89 -14.66
C ASP A 19 31.85 0.88 -14.20
N VAL A 20 30.88 1.35 -13.43
CA VAL A 20 29.66 0.59 -13.16
C VAL A 20 29.02 0.36 -14.53
N PRO A 21 28.84 -0.88 -14.98
CA PRO A 21 28.25 -1.12 -16.29
C PRO A 21 26.88 -0.46 -16.30
N SER A 22 26.66 0.43 -17.26
CA SER A 22 25.36 1.04 -17.49
C SER A 22 24.37 -0.09 -17.75
N VAL A 23 23.42 -0.29 -16.84
CA VAL A 23 22.26 -1.15 -17.07
C VAL A 23 21.65 -0.68 -18.39
N PRO A 24 21.44 -1.55 -19.39
CA PRO A 24 20.81 -1.13 -20.63
C PRO A 24 19.50 -0.45 -20.29
N PRO A 25 19.15 0.70 -20.90
CA PRO A 25 17.94 1.42 -20.56
C PRO A 25 16.79 0.43 -20.66
N ALA A 26 16.05 0.26 -19.56
CA ALA A 26 14.79 -0.49 -19.54
C ALA A 26 14.02 -0.02 -20.76
N GLY A 27 13.63 -0.96 -21.63
CA GLY A 27 13.10 -0.65 -22.94
C GLY A 27 12.17 0.53 -22.82
N THR A 28 12.45 1.59 -23.58
CA THR A 28 11.82 2.90 -23.49
C THR A 28 10.34 2.73 -23.19
N ALA A 29 9.95 3.02 -21.95
CA ALA A 29 8.55 2.96 -21.56
C ALA A 29 7.82 3.86 -22.56
N ARG A 30 7.03 3.27 -23.43
CA ARG A 30 6.19 4.04 -24.35
C ARG A 30 5.40 4.96 -23.46
N LEU A 31 5.59 6.28 -23.64
CA LEU A 31 4.71 7.24 -22.99
C LEU A 31 3.28 6.76 -23.23
N PRO A 32 2.47 6.61 -22.18
CA PRO A 32 1.09 6.14 -22.34
C PRO A 32 0.43 7.03 -23.41
N ALA A 33 -0.35 6.42 -24.31
CA ALA A 33 -1.10 7.17 -25.31
C ALA A 33 -1.90 8.25 -24.58
N ALA A 34 -1.86 9.49 -25.08
CA ALA A 34 -2.56 10.59 -24.43
C ALA A 34 -4.02 10.21 -24.18
N LEU A 35 -4.42 10.19 -22.91
CA LEU A 35 -5.76 9.83 -22.52
C LEU A 35 -6.74 10.90 -23.01
N ALA A 36 -7.92 10.49 -23.44
CA ALA A 36 -8.94 11.44 -23.88
C ALA A 36 -9.36 12.36 -22.70
N PRO A 37 -9.74 13.63 -22.96
CA PRO A 37 -10.24 14.51 -21.93
C PRO A 37 -11.43 13.90 -21.19
N GLU A 38 -11.50 14.12 -19.87
CA GLU A 38 -12.65 13.68 -19.07
C GLU A 38 -13.88 14.52 -19.43
N LYS A 39 -15.00 13.84 -19.64
CA LYS A 39 -16.26 14.47 -20.11
C LYS A 39 -17.28 14.67 -18.99
N ASN A 40 -17.26 13.86 -17.95
CA ASN A 40 -18.19 13.90 -16.83
C ASN A 40 -17.74 14.89 -15.75
N LEU A 41 -17.55 16.16 -16.13
CA LEU A 41 -17.13 17.18 -15.18
C LEU A 41 -18.30 17.63 -14.28
N CYS A 42 -18.00 17.90 -13.00
CA CYS A 42 -18.98 18.48 -12.10
C CYS A 42 -19.37 19.90 -12.52
N ALA A 43 -20.65 20.24 -12.42
CA ALA A 43 -21.15 21.55 -12.80
C ALA A 43 -20.63 22.69 -11.90
N SER A 44 -20.35 22.40 -10.64
CA SER A 44 -19.80 23.34 -9.67
C SER A 44 -18.32 23.02 -9.36
N ARG A 45 -17.54 24.04 -9.01
CA ARG A 45 -16.22 23.84 -8.46
C ARG A 45 -16.33 23.20 -7.08
N ALA A 46 -15.37 22.34 -6.75
CA ALA A 46 -15.27 21.78 -5.42
C ALA A 46 -14.94 22.86 -4.38
N ASP A 47 -15.55 22.78 -3.22
CA ASP A 47 -15.13 23.52 -2.04
C ASP A 47 -13.72 23.12 -1.59
N PRO A 48 -13.02 23.94 -0.81
CA PRO A 48 -11.73 23.54 -0.20
C PRO A 48 -11.89 22.25 0.61
N VAL A 49 -10.96 21.30 0.42
CA VAL A 49 -11.01 20.01 1.12
C VAL A 49 -10.86 20.22 2.63
N ALA A 50 -11.85 19.80 3.39
CA ALA A 50 -11.83 19.81 4.85
C ALA A 50 -11.50 18.42 5.38
N ILE A 51 -10.37 18.27 6.09
CA ILE A 51 -10.00 17.00 6.72
C ILE A 51 -10.81 16.84 8.00
N GLY A 52 -11.79 15.94 7.98
CA GLY A 52 -12.70 15.64 9.10
C GLY A 52 -12.30 14.39 9.88
N SER A 53 -13.11 14.02 10.86
CA SER A 53 -12.93 12.79 11.64
C SER A 53 -13.49 11.55 10.91
N VAL A 54 -14.59 11.73 10.15
CA VAL A 54 -15.23 10.64 9.39
C VAL A 54 -14.72 10.67 7.97
N GLN A 55 -13.73 9.85 7.68
CA GLN A 55 -13.05 9.77 6.39
C GLN A 55 -12.36 8.42 6.23
N TRP A 56 -11.90 8.14 5.03
CA TRP A 56 -10.94 7.11 4.71
C TRP A 56 -9.73 7.74 4.02
N ASN A 57 -8.70 8.08 4.78
CA ASN A 57 -7.54 8.80 4.28
C ASN A 57 -6.34 7.85 4.14
N GLY A 58 -5.92 7.61 2.91
CA GLY A 58 -4.82 6.70 2.59
C GLY A 58 -5.21 5.22 2.67
N TRP A 59 -4.20 4.35 2.79
CA TRP A 59 -4.33 2.90 2.73
C TRP A 59 -5.15 2.31 3.88
N GLY A 60 -4.71 2.60 5.10
CA GLY A 60 -5.21 1.94 6.31
C GLY A 60 -6.37 2.65 6.98
N ARG A 61 -6.87 3.77 6.44
CA ARG A 61 -7.79 4.71 7.06
C ARG A 61 -7.16 5.51 8.21
N ASP A 62 -6.35 4.89 9.03
CA ASP A 62 -5.66 5.47 10.18
C ASP A 62 -4.14 5.17 10.17
N LEU A 63 -3.41 5.75 11.07
CA LEU A 63 -1.94 5.59 11.19
C LEU A 63 -1.51 4.16 11.55
N PHE A 64 -2.44 3.36 12.09
CA PHE A 64 -2.21 2.00 12.59
C PHE A 64 -2.50 0.93 11.55
N ASN A 65 -2.93 1.32 10.35
CA ASN A 65 -3.37 0.44 9.27
C ASN A 65 -4.48 -0.54 9.70
N THR A 66 -5.38 -0.10 10.61
CA THR A 66 -6.44 -0.99 11.12
C THR A 66 -7.49 -1.35 10.09
N ARG A 67 -7.65 -0.57 9.03
CA ARG A 67 -8.68 -0.74 8.00
C ARG A 67 -10.08 -0.91 8.61
N TYR A 68 -10.30 -0.29 9.76
CA TYR A 68 -11.55 -0.31 10.51
C TYR A 68 -12.27 1.03 10.41
N GLN A 69 -13.48 1.02 9.87
CA GLN A 69 -14.38 2.19 9.87
C GLN A 69 -15.39 2.08 11.02
N PRO A 70 -15.18 2.77 12.16
CA PRO A 70 -16.08 2.69 13.31
C PRO A 70 -17.42 3.41 13.07
N GLU A 71 -17.46 4.40 12.18
CA GLU A 71 -18.62 5.26 11.90
C GLU A 71 -18.98 5.21 10.39
N PRO A 72 -19.41 4.05 9.85
CA PRO A 72 -19.63 3.87 8.42
C PRO A 72 -20.90 4.57 7.90
N ALA A 73 -21.81 4.97 8.78
CA ALA A 73 -23.20 5.38 8.49
C ALA A 73 -24.01 4.28 7.75
N ILE A 74 -23.56 3.01 7.85
CA ILE A 74 -24.25 1.80 7.40
C ILE A 74 -24.34 0.88 8.61
N ARG A 75 -25.54 0.38 8.94
CA ARG A 75 -25.73 -0.61 9.99
C ARG A 75 -25.54 -2.02 9.42
N ALA A 76 -25.07 -2.95 10.24
CA ALA A 76 -24.91 -4.34 9.82
C ALA A 76 -26.17 -4.96 9.18
N MET A 77 -27.34 -4.62 9.69
CA MET A 77 -28.64 -5.08 9.18
C MET A 77 -29.01 -4.48 7.81
N ASP A 78 -28.35 -3.42 7.38
CA ASP A 78 -28.57 -2.79 6.08
C ASP A 78 -27.59 -3.29 5.01
N VAL A 79 -26.51 -3.98 5.42
CA VAL A 79 -25.53 -4.55 4.48
C VAL A 79 -26.16 -5.45 3.40
N PRO A 80 -27.13 -6.34 3.70
CA PRO A 80 -27.82 -7.13 2.68
C PRO A 80 -28.60 -6.33 1.64
N LYS A 81 -28.83 -5.04 1.88
CA LYS A 81 -29.56 -4.13 0.98
C LYS A 81 -28.65 -3.27 0.12
N LEU A 82 -27.33 -3.48 0.19
CA LEU A 82 -26.40 -2.72 -0.64
C LEU A 82 -26.68 -2.97 -2.12
N GLY A 83 -26.89 -1.89 -2.86
CA GLY A 83 -27.07 -1.88 -4.30
C GLY A 83 -26.08 -0.94 -4.98
N LEU A 84 -25.77 -1.21 -6.25
CA LEU A 84 -24.93 -0.32 -7.06
C LEU A 84 -25.64 1.02 -7.24
N LYS A 85 -24.99 2.10 -6.82
CA LYS A 85 -25.45 3.48 -6.97
C LYS A 85 -24.99 4.08 -8.29
N TRP A 86 -23.69 3.99 -8.55
CA TRP A 86 -23.07 4.43 -9.79
C TRP A 86 -21.77 3.67 -10.07
N ALA A 87 -21.36 3.70 -11.34
CA ALA A 87 -20.08 3.22 -11.80
C ALA A 87 -19.34 4.31 -12.57
N PHE A 88 -18.02 4.34 -12.48
CA PHE A 88 -17.12 5.22 -13.22
C PHE A 88 -16.08 4.38 -13.96
N GLY A 89 -15.80 4.69 -15.24
CA GLY A 89 -14.84 3.95 -16.05
C GLY A 89 -13.49 4.64 -16.12
N PHE A 90 -12.42 3.90 -15.85
CA PHE A 90 -11.07 4.38 -16.07
C PHE A 90 -10.63 4.19 -17.50
N GLN A 91 -9.92 5.18 -18.04
CA GLN A 91 -9.34 5.10 -19.38
C GLN A 91 -7.95 4.46 -19.33
N GLY A 92 -7.70 3.49 -20.21
CA GLY A 92 -6.34 3.02 -20.50
C GLY A 92 -5.79 1.91 -19.61
N GLY A 93 -6.57 1.28 -18.75
CA GLY A 93 -6.05 0.15 -17.97
C GLY A 93 -7.00 -0.35 -16.89
N SER A 94 -6.60 -1.44 -16.26
CA SER A 94 -7.20 -1.93 -15.02
C SER A 94 -6.54 -1.21 -13.84
N ASP A 95 -7.30 -0.91 -12.79
CA ASP A 95 -6.81 -0.19 -11.64
C ASP A 95 -6.84 -1.05 -10.38
N PHE A 96 -5.85 -0.83 -9.51
CA PHE A 96 -5.64 -1.62 -8.31
C PHE A 96 -5.56 -0.76 -7.04
N GLY A 97 -5.71 0.57 -7.16
CA GLY A 97 -5.56 1.50 -6.06
C GLY A 97 -6.66 1.34 -4.99
N GLN A 98 -6.36 1.76 -3.78
CA GLN A 98 -7.35 1.93 -2.72
C GLN A 98 -8.02 3.29 -2.89
N PRO A 99 -9.35 3.38 -3.07
CA PRO A 99 -10.02 4.68 -3.07
C PRO A 99 -9.83 5.41 -1.73
N THR A 100 -9.52 6.71 -1.79
CA THR A 100 -9.42 7.60 -0.62
C THR A 100 -10.62 8.53 -0.62
N LEU A 101 -11.36 8.61 0.49
CA LEU A 101 -12.50 9.50 0.63
C LEU A 101 -12.31 10.49 1.77
N VAL A 102 -12.22 11.77 1.43
CA VAL A 102 -12.09 12.88 2.37
C VAL A 102 -13.04 14.00 1.94
N ASP A 103 -13.91 14.43 2.85
CA ASP A 103 -14.85 15.55 2.64
C ASP A 103 -15.75 15.37 1.39
N ASP A 104 -16.43 14.20 1.30
CA ASP A 104 -17.27 13.80 0.15
C ASP A 104 -16.53 13.77 -1.21
N ARG A 105 -15.21 13.90 -1.21
CA ARG A 105 -14.37 13.81 -2.41
C ARG A 105 -13.60 12.50 -2.43
N LEU A 106 -13.76 11.79 -3.53
CA LEU A 106 -13.13 10.50 -3.77
C LEU A 106 -11.90 10.71 -4.65
N PHE A 107 -10.73 10.35 -4.12
CA PHE A 107 -9.46 10.41 -4.84
C PHE A 107 -9.02 9.01 -5.22
N VAL A 108 -8.64 8.81 -6.48
CA VAL A 108 -8.15 7.53 -6.99
C VAL A 108 -6.98 7.73 -7.95
N THR A 109 -6.06 6.80 -7.89
CA THR A 109 -4.95 6.67 -8.84
C THR A 109 -5.30 5.65 -9.90
N SER A 110 -4.65 5.68 -11.05
CA SER A 110 -4.83 4.69 -12.11
C SER A 110 -3.51 4.12 -12.64
N SER A 111 -3.55 2.90 -13.14
CA SER A 111 -2.41 2.25 -13.79
C SER A 111 -2.01 2.92 -15.11
N ALA A 112 -2.91 3.70 -15.69
CA ALA A 112 -2.63 4.51 -16.86
C ALA A 112 -1.99 5.88 -16.54
N GLY A 113 -1.78 6.19 -15.24
CA GLY A 113 -1.18 7.44 -14.78
C GLY A 113 -2.15 8.59 -14.55
N ARG A 114 -3.43 8.47 -14.89
CA ARG A 114 -4.41 9.51 -14.58
C ARG A 114 -4.88 9.40 -13.14
N ILE A 115 -4.80 10.52 -12.42
CA ILE A 115 -5.28 10.70 -11.06
C ILE A 115 -6.62 11.44 -11.14
N TYR A 116 -7.58 11.00 -10.36
CA TYR A 116 -8.94 11.56 -10.37
C TYR A 116 -9.32 12.09 -9.00
N ALA A 117 -10.07 13.19 -8.98
CA ALA A 117 -10.89 13.61 -7.85
C ALA A 117 -12.35 13.67 -8.29
N LEU A 118 -13.18 12.84 -7.67
CA LEU A 118 -14.59 12.67 -8.01
C LEU A 118 -15.47 13.15 -6.86
N ASP A 119 -16.68 13.55 -7.17
CA ASP A 119 -17.75 13.69 -6.19
C ASP A 119 -18.25 12.30 -5.77
N ALA A 120 -18.18 11.99 -4.49
CA ALA A 120 -18.53 10.66 -3.98
C ALA A 120 -20.03 10.33 -4.12
N LYS A 121 -20.90 11.33 -4.24
CA LYS A 121 -22.36 11.13 -4.36
C LYS A 121 -22.80 10.84 -5.77
N SER A 122 -22.23 11.55 -6.75
CA SER A 122 -22.65 11.51 -8.15
C SER A 122 -21.66 10.82 -9.09
N GLY A 123 -20.38 10.69 -8.69
CA GLY A 123 -19.32 10.17 -9.56
C GLY A 123 -18.88 11.17 -10.64
N CYS A 124 -19.28 12.45 -10.60
CA CYS A 124 -18.74 13.46 -11.51
C CYS A 124 -17.30 13.82 -11.13
N THR A 125 -16.52 14.31 -12.08
CA THR A 125 -15.10 14.62 -11.93
C THR A 125 -14.88 16.09 -11.62
N TYR A 126 -14.24 16.39 -10.49
CA TYR A 126 -13.79 17.75 -10.16
C TYR A 126 -12.54 18.14 -10.95
N TRP A 127 -11.56 17.22 -11.02
CA TRP A 127 -10.32 17.41 -11.77
C TRP A 127 -9.65 16.08 -12.08
N THR A 128 -8.76 16.12 -13.06
CA THR A 128 -7.81 15.03 -13.36
C THR A 128 -6.40 15.59 -13.45
N TYR A 129 -5.41 14.74 -13.17
CA TYR A 129 -3.99 14.99 -13.41
C TYR A 129 -3.37 13.77 -14.10
N ASP A 130 -2.65 13.98 -15.18
CA ASP A 130 -1.96 12.91 -15.91
C ASP A 130 -0.50 12.85 -15.47
N ALA A 131 -0.15 11.82 -14.68
CA ALA A 131 1.22 11.50 -14.33
C ALA A 131 1.90 10.75 -15.49
N PRO A 132 3.24 10.85 -15.60
CA PRO A 132 3.99 10.21 -16.70
C PRO A 132 3.90 8.68 -16.71
N THR A 133 3.61 8.06 -15.56
CA THR A 133 3.52 6.60 -15.37
C THR A 133 2.36 6.25 -14.46
N GLY A 134 2.02 4.96 -14.43
CA GLY A 134 0.97 4.43 -13.56
C GLY A 134 1.24 4.62 -12.07
N SER A 135 0.18 4.58 -11.31
CA SER A 135 0.19 4.55 -9.84
C SER A 135 -0.87 3.57 -9.34
N ARG A 136 -0.53 2.85 -8.29
CA ARG A 136 -1.42 1.92 -7.58
C ARG A 136 -1.59 2.25 -6.10
N THR A 137 -0.98 3.34 -5.63
CA THR A 137 -1.04 3.73 -4.22
C THR A 137 -2.38 4.38 -3.87
N ALA A 138 -2.84 4.22 -2.64
CA ALA A 138 -3.85 5.10 -2.09
C ALA A 138 -3.29 6.52 -1.98
N ILE A 139 -4.16 7.51 -2.09
CA ILE A 139 -3.79 8.91 -1.94
C ILE A 139 -3.91 9.30 -0.48
N SER A 140 -2.89 9.93 0.09
CA SER A 140 -2.95 10.55 1.41
C SER A 140 -3.23 12.04 1.27
N ILE A 141 -4.23 12.55 2.00
CA ILE A 141 -4.59 13.98 1.99
C ILE A 141 -4.10 14.64 3.27
N GLY A 142 -3.42 15.77 3.14
CA GLY A 142 -2.93 16.53 4.28
C GLY A 142 -2.89 18.04 4.06
N GLU A 143 -2.99 18.83 5.12
CA GLU A 143 -2.84 20.29 5.07
C GLU A 143 -1.36 20.68 5.06
N LEU A 144 -0.94 21.49 4.12
CA LEU A 144 0.39 22.07 4.09
C LEU A 144 0.52 23.17 5.16
N GLY A 145 1.52 23.06 6.05
CA GLY A 145 1.86 24.10 7.01
C GLY A 145 1.17 23.98 8.39
N GLN A 146 0.72 22.82 8.81
CA GLN A 146 0.16 22.59 10.15
C GLN A 146 1.16 22.91 11.28
N SER A 147 2.43 22.56 11.14
CA SER A 147 3.46 22.82 12.17
C SER A 147 3.72 24.29 12.38
N LYS A 148 3.64 25.14 11.36
CA LYS A 148 3.77 26.60 11.51
C LYS A 148 2.60 27.21 12.31
N ARG A 149 1.40 26.59 12.27
CA ARG A 149 0.23 27.01 13.05
C ARG A 149 0.33 26.64 14.53
N ALA A 150 0.95 25.50 14.84
CA ALA A 150 1.17 25.08 16.23
C ALA A 150 2.11 26.04 16.99
N ALA A 151 3.05 26.69 16.28
CA ALA A 151 4.00 27.64 16.85
C ALA A 151 3.42 29.04 17.11
N ILE A 152 2.17 29.35 16.70
CA ILE A 152 1.55 30.65 16.96
C ILE A 152 1.10 30.71 18.42
N PRO A 153 1.59 31.71 19.24
CA PRO A 153 1.21 31.83 20.62
C PRO A 153 -0.32 31.95 20.79
N ARG A 154 -0.87 31.32 21.83
CA ARG A 154 -2.33 31.30 22.13
C ARG A 154 -2.98 32.69 22.13
N LYS A 155 -2.27 33.75 22.57
CA LYS A 155 -2.75 35.13 22.52
C LYS A 155 -2.96 35.64 21.09
N LEU A 156 -2.05 35.31 20.18
CA LEU A 156 -2.13 35.75 18.78
C LEU A 156 -3.20 34.95 18.00
N LYS A 157 -3.49 33.70 18.38
CA LYS A 157 -4.59 32.90 17.78
C LYS A 157 -5.97 33.56 17.99
N ARG A 158 -6.20 34.24 19.11
CA ARG A 158 -7.46 34.94 19.38
C ARG A 158 -7.64 36.21 18.53
N THR A 159 -6.56 36.94 18.28
CA THR A 159 -6.58 38.17 17.46
C THR A 159 -6.69 37.85 15.97
N LEU A 160 -6.13 36.70 15.54
CA LEU A 160 -6.17 36.26 14.15
C LEU A 160 -7.44 35.45 13.78
N ALA A 161 -8.28 35.14 14.77
CA ALA A 161 -9.54 34.40 14.54
C ALA A 161 -10.59 35.19 13.73
N HIS A 162 -10.41 36.50 13.60
CA HIS A 162 -11.27 37.41 12.80
C HIS A 162 -10.69 37.74 11.41
N LEU A 163 -9.43 37.37 11.17
CA LEU A 163 -8.91 37.36 9.82
C LEU A 163 -9.33 36.02 9.23
N ASP A 164 -9.97 36.00 8.07
CA ASP A 164 -10.11 34.81 7.24
C ASP A 164 -8.72 34.22 7.02
N VAL A 165 -8.32 33.37 7.96
CA VAL A 165 -7.03 32.68 7.87
C VAL A 165 -7.18 31.80 6.64
N ILE A 166 -6.52 32.18 5.54
CA ILE A 166 -6.36 31.38 4.34
C ILE A 166 -6.01 30.00 4.85
N LYS A 167 -6.98 29.06 4.79
CA LYS A 167 -6.72 27.65 5.13
C LYS A 167 -5.52 27.23 4.31
N ALA A 168 -4.50 26.69 4.96
CA ALA A 168 -3.36 26.16 4.22
C ALA A 168 -3.91 25.18 3.15
N PRO A 169 -3.44 25.23 1.91
CA PRO A 169 -3.95 24.36 0.87
C PRO A 169 -3.73 22.91 1.30
N SER A 170 -4.75 22.07 1.09
CA SER A 170 -4.62 20.62 1.27
C SER A 170 -3.93 20.03 0.04
N ALA A 171 -3.03 19.09 0.26
CA ALA A 171 -2.33 18.38 -0.80
C ALA A 171 -2.73 16.90 -0.84
N ALA A 172 -2.73 16.33 -2.04
CA ALA A 172 -2.93 14.92 -2.33
C ALA A 172 -1.58 14.30 -2.68
N PHE A 173 -1.14 13.32 -1.87
CA PHE A 173 0.16 12.66 -2.01
C PHE A 173 -0.01 11.23 -2.52
N PHE A 174 0.78 10.84 -3.52
CA PHE A 174 0.81 9.48 -4.07
C PHE A 174 2.19 9.14 -4.64
N GLY A 175 2.44 7.85 -4.84
CA GLY A 175 3.66 7.35 -5.47
C GLY A 175 3.38 6.74 -6.83
N ASP A 176 4.40 6.63 -7.68
CA ASP A 176 4.30 6.05 -9.02
C ASP A 176 5.15 4.79 -9.22
N ASP A 177 4.99 4.18 -10.38
CA ASP A 177 5.71 2.96 -10.78
C ASP A 177 7.16 3.23 -11.25
N THR A 178 7.74 4.39 -10.95
CA THR A 178 9.16 4.73 -11.20
C THR A 178 9.91 5.20 -9.96
N GLY A 179 9.35 4.96 -8.77
CA GLY A 179 9.96 5.38 -7.51
C GLY A 179 9.86 6.88 -7.22
N ALA A 180 8.95 7.59 -7.89
CA ALA A 180 8.68 9.00 -7.62
C ALA A 180 7.42 9.19 -6.78
N VAL A 181 7.41 10.29 -6.03
CA VAL A 181 6.29 10.74 -5.18
C VAL A 181 5.85 12.12 -5.63
N TYR A 182 4.56 12.35 -5.61
CA TYR A 182 3.92 13.58 -6.05
C TYR A 182 3.09 14.21 -4.94
N ALA A 183 3.00 15.53 -4.98
CA ALA A 183 1.97 16.29 -4.28
C ALA A 183 1.18 17.12 -5.29
N LEU A 184 -0.13 16.98 -5.27
CA LEU A 184 -1.04 17.83 -6.03
C LEU A 184 -1.84 18.72 -5.07
N ASP A 185 -2.24 19.90 -5.52
CA ASP A 185 -3.29 20.68 -4.84
C ASP A 185 -4.58 19.84 -4.82
N ALA A 186 -5.04 19.46 -3.63
CA ALA A 186 -6.18 18.56 -3.49
C ALA A 186 -7.50 19.13 -4.02
N GLN A 187 -7.61 20.48 -4.13
CA GLN A 187 -8.78 21.16 -4.67
C GLN A 187 -8.76 21.29 -6.20
N LYS A 188 -7.55 21.50 -6.79
CA LYS A 188 -7.41 21.88 -8.20
C LYS A 188 -6.76 20.80 -9.06
N GLY A 189 -6.07 19.80 -8.47
CA GLY A 189 -5.30 18.79 -9.18
C GLY A 189 -4.00 19.30 -9.81
N THR A 190 -3.57 20.53 -9.49
CA THR A 190 -2.31 21.08 -10.03
C THR A 190 -1.11 20.55 -9.27
N LEU A 191 -0.02 20.25 -9.99
CA LEU A 191 1.23 19.76 -9.39
C LEU A 191 1.83 20.83 -8.49
N LEU A 192 2.11 20.45 -7.23
CA LEU A 192 2.85 21.27 -6.26
C LEU A 192 4.35 20.93 -6.29
N TRP A 193 4.65 19.63 -6.21
CA TRP A 193 6.01 19.12 -6.36
C TRP A 193 6.00 17.63 -6.77
N LYS A 194 7.14 17.21 -7.36
CA LYS A 194 7.49 15.83 -7.64
C LYS A 194 8.88 15.55 -7.05
N SER A 195 9.07 14.41 -6.40
CA SER A 195 10.34 13.99 -5.81
C SER A 195 10.69 12.57 -6.24
N GLN A 196 11.87 12.38 -6.81
CA GLN A 196 12.42 11.06 -7.10
C GLN A 196 13.03 10.50 -5.82
N VAL A 197 12.39 9.50 -5.21
CA VAL A 197 12.84 8.87 -3.95
C VAL A 197 13.89 7.81 -4.21
N ASP A 198 13.73 7.10 -5.32
CA ASP A 198 14.70 6.10 -5.78
C ASP A 198 14.87 6.17 -7.29
N THR A 199 16.11 6.03 -7.77
CA THR A 199 16.45 6.10 -9.21
C THR A 199 16.72 4.74 -9.83
N HIS A 200 16.65 3.65 -9.05
CA HIS A 200 16.85 2.33 -9.61
C HIS A 200 15.78 2.02 -10.68
N PRO A 201 16.13 1.42 -11.84
CA PRO A 201 15.19 1.23 -12.95
C PRO A 201 13.95 0.40 -12.60
N THR A 202 14.09 -0.50 -11.63
CA THR A 202 12.99 -1.36 -11.17
C THR A 202 12.28 -0.83 -9.93
N ALA A 203 12.70 0.35 -9.39
CA ALA A 203 12.08 0.94 -8.22
C ALA A 203 10.60 1.30 -8.46
N ARG A 204 9.76 1.04 -7.46
CA ARG A 204 8.32 1.27 -7.47
C ARG A 204 7.88 1.81 -6.11
N ILE A 205 6.92 2.70 -6.08
CA ILE A 205 6.19 3.00 -4.84
C ILE A 205 4.94 2.10 -4.84
N LEU A 206 5.05 0.98 -4.15
CA LEU A 206 3.99 -0.04 -4.05
C LEU A 206 3.11 0.21 -2.82
N GLY A 207 3.73 0.42 -1.66
CA GLY A 207 3.05 0.84 -0.45
C GLY A 207 2.61 2.30 -0.52
N SER A 208 1.42 2.58 -0.04
CA SER A 208 0.88 3.94 -0.06
C SER A 208 1.65 4.84 0.91
N PRO A 209 2.00 6.07 0.51
CA PRO A 209 2.64 7.03 1.40
C PRO A 209 1.79 7.33 2.63
N THR A 210 2.38 7.34 3.82
CA THR A 210 1.68 7.62 5.08
C THR A 210 2.10 8.98 5.63
N LEU A 211 1.12 9.84 5.85
CA LEU A 211 1.32 11.20 6.35
C LEU A 211 1.26 11.26 7.88
N TYR A 212 2.29 11.82 8.50
CA TYR A 212 2.29 12.13 9.94
C TYR A 212 3.21 13.32 10.27
N ASN A 213 2.70 14.32 11.00
CA ASN A 213 3.47 15.49 11.50
C ASN A 213 4.33 16.18 10.44
N ASP A 214 3.72 16.67 9.34
CA ASP A 214 4.38 17.37 8.24
C ASP A 214 5.47 16.53 7.52
N ARG A 215 5.45 15.22 7.70
CA ARG A 215 6.32 14.28 6.99
C ARG A 215 5.49 13.23 6.28
N LEU A 216 5.94 12.91 5.09
CA LEU A 216 5.41 11.81 4.31
C LEU A 216 6.40 10.64 4.38
N TYR A 217 5.96 9.51 4.94
CA TYR A 217 6.75 8.28 5.03
C TYR A 217 6.42 7.39 3.86
N VAL A 218 7.46 7.00 3.12
CA VAL A 218 7.35 6.32 1.84
C VAL A 218 8.19 5.05 1.87
N ALA A 219 7.57 3.94 1.53
CA ALA A 219 8.24 2.67 1.33
C ALA A 219 8.54 2.48 -0.16
N VAL A 220 9.75 1.99 -0.46
CA VAL A 220 10.21 1.74 -1.83
C VAL A 220 10.32 0.25 -2.06
N GLY A 221 9.50 -0.24 -2.96
CA GLY A 221 9.51 -1.59 -3.50
C GLY A 221 10.14 -1.67 -4.89
N SER A 222 10.05 -2.84 -5.50
CA SER A 222 10.62 -3.12 -6.81
C SER A 222 9.84 -4.21 -7.51
N ASN A 223 9.96 -4.28 -8.82
CA ASN A 223 9.62 -5.45 -9.63
C ASN A 223 10.87 -6.18 -10.17
N GLU A 224 12.02 -6.01 -9.53
CA GLU A 224 13.24 -6.74 -9.93
C GLU A 224 13.09 -8.25 -9.80
N ASP A 225 12.25 -8.70 -8.84
CA ASP A 225 11.89 -10.10 -8.65
C ASP A 225 11.37 -10.79 -9.92
N ASP A 226 10.65 -10.06 -10.78
CA ASP A 226 10.11 -10.56 -12.04
C ASP A 226 11.23 -10.99 -13.00
N ASN A 227 12.45 -10.50 -12.80
CA ASN A 227 13.62 -10.75 -13.65
C ASN A 227 14.57 -11.82 -13.10
N THR A 228 14.36 -12.33 -11.88
CA THR A 228 15.29 -13.29 -11.23
C THR A 228 15.48 -14.58 -12.00
N GLY A 229 14.49 -15.00 -12.80
CA GLY A 229 14.55 -16.19 -13.67
C GLY A 229 15.04 -15.90 -15.09
N ASN A 230 15.33 -14.65 -15.46
CA ASN A 230 15.76 -14.30 -16.82
C ASN A 230 17.30 -14.38 -16.92
N PRO A 231 17.84 -15.37 -17.68
CA PRO A 231 19.30 -15.57 -17.75
C PRO A 231 20.03 -14.42 -18.46
N ASN A 232 19.33 -13.55 -19.19
CA ASN A 232 19.91 -12.38 -19.86
C ASN A 232 19.84 -11.11 -19.02
N TYR A 233 19.24 -11.15 -17.83
CA TYR A 233 19.20 -10.02 -16.89
C TYR A 233 20.35 -10.09 -15.90
N SER A 234 21.10 -8.99 -15.74
CA SER A 234 22.19 -8.89 -14.78
C SER A 234 21.61 -8.67 -13.37
N CYS A 235 21.12 -9.74 -12.77
CA CYS A 235 20.44 -9.74 -11.48
C CYS A 235 21.43 -9.78 -10.32
N CYS A 236 21.16 -9.18 -9.17
CA CYS A 236 20.17 -8.18 -8.86
C CYS A 236 20.84 -7.06 -8.06
N THR A 237 20.37 -5.83 -8.19
CA THR A 237 21.03 -4.66 -7.57
C THR A 237 20.07 -3.78 -6.78
N PHE A 238 18.78 -4.04 -6.80
CA PHE A 238 17.80 -3.26 -6.04
C PHE A 238 17.92 -3.52 -4.54
N ARG A 239 17.86 -2.44 -3.77
CA ARG A 239 17.77 -2.45 -2.30
C ARG A 239 16.47 -1.78 -1.86
N GLY A 240 15.60 -2.52 -1.17
CA GLY A 240 14.43 -1.93 -0.54
C GLY A 240 14.81 -0.76 0.38
N SER A 241 13.91 0.19 0.56
CA SER A 241 14.18 1.33 1.45
C SER A 241 12.89 1.96 1.98
N VAL A 242 13.03 2.70 3.08
CA VAL A 242 12.02 3.59 3.60
C VAL A 242 12.59 5.01 3.70
N ALA A 243 11.79 6.02 3.36
CA ALA A 243 12.19 7.41 3.37
C ALA A 243 11.16 8.30 4.06
N ALA A 244 11.60 9.43 4.61
CA ALA A 244 10.71 10.50 5.02
C ALA A 244 10.96 11.74 4.15
N LEU A 245 9.87 12.34 3.68
CA LEU A 245 9.88 13.55 2.89
C LEU A 245 9.20 14.69 3.66
N ASP A 246 9.68 15.90 3.47
CA ASP A 246 8.99 17.12 3.89
C ASP A 246 7.76 17.36 3.00
N ILE A 247 6.57 17.48 3.57
CA ILE A 247 5.33 17.57 2.78
C ILE A 247 5.20 18.86 1.98
N ALA A 248 5.86 19.94 2.42
CA ALA A 248 5.73 21.23 1.75
C ALA A 248 6.63 21.33 0.50
N SER A 249 7.76 20.62 0.51
CA SER A 249 8.80 20.75 -0.54
C SER A 249 9.08 19.45 -1.29
N GLY A 250 8.66 18.30 -0.78
CA GLY A 250 9.04 16.99 -1.32
C GLY A 250 10.50 16.59 -1.05
N ARG A 251 11.25 17.40 -0.31
CA ARG A 251 12.67 17.11 -0.01
C ARG A 251 12.79 15.88 0.85
N VAL A 252 13.62 14.91 0.44
CA VAL A 252 13.96 13.74 1.25
C VAL A 252 14.73 14.21 2.49
N LEU A 253 14.19 13.92 3.67
CA LEU A 253 14.79 14.25 4.96
C LEU A 253 15.78 13.19 5.40
N TRP A 254 15.40 11.91 5.19
CA TRP A 254 16.24 10.75 5.40
C TRP A 254 15.74 9.58 4.54
N LYS A 255 16.63 8.63 4.25
CA LYS A 255 16.35 7.37 3.56
C LYS A 255 17.18 6.26 4.19
N SER A 256 16.53 5.11 4.50
CA SER A 256 17.16 3.95 5.12
C SER A 256 16.92 2.72 4.26
N TYR A 257 18.00 2.03 3.91
CA TYR A 257 17.96 0.82 3.10
C TYR A 257 17.70 -0.43 3.97
N THR A 258 17.01 -1.41 3.38
CA THR A 258 16.77 -2.74 3.98
C THR A 258 17.86 -3.75 3.65
N VAL A 259 18.63 -3.53 2.60
CA VAL A 259 19.89 -4.21 2.34
C VAL A 259 21.01 -3.21 2.63
N LEU A 260 21.78 -3.42 3.70
CA LEU A 260 22.73 -2.42 4.21
C LEU A 260 23.97 -2.32 3.32
N GLU A 261 24.41 -3.44 2.77
CA GLU A 261 25.56 -3.52 1.87
C GLU A 261 25.16 -3.15 0.45
N GLU A 262 26.07 -2.49 -0.26
CA GLU A 262 25.87 -2.24 -1.69
C GLU A 262 26.13 -3.53 -2.48
N PRO A 263 25.28 -3.85 -3.49
CA PRO A 263 25.49 -5.04 -4.31
C PRO A 263 26.84 -5.05 -4.99
N GLN A 264 27.53 -6.18 -4.89
CA GLN A 264 28.83 -6.42 -5.51
C GLN A 264 28.70 -7.53 -6.58
N PRO A 265 29.61 -7.58 -7.58
CA PRO A 265 29.65 -8.70 -8.51
C PRO A 265 29.87 -10.02 -7.74
N THR A 266 29.04 -11.03 -8.02
CA THR A 266 29.16 -12.36 -7.42
C THR A 266 29.76 -13.36 -8.38
N HIS A 267 28.97 -13.94 -9.26
CA HIS A 267 29.39 -14.92 -10.25
C HIS A 267 28.71 -14.63 -11.61
N LYS A 268 29.09 -15.37 -12.62
CA LYS A 268 28.37 -15.36 -13.91
C LYS A 268 27.41 -16.55 -13.96
N ASN A 269 26.19 -16.28 -14.42
CA ASN A 269 25.20 -17.35 -14.62
C ASN A 269 25.52 -18.22 -15.84
N SER A 270 24.69 -19.21 -16.15
CA SER A 270 24.88 -20.16 -17.24
C SER A 270 24.92 -19.51 -18.63
N ALA A 271 24.38 -18.31 -18.79
CA ALA A 271 24.44 -17.52 -20.04
C ALA A 271 25.67 -16.59 -20.09
N GLY A 272 26.54 -16.62 -19.07
CA GLY A 272 27.73 -15.78 -18.98
C GLY A 272 27.46 -14.35 -18.50
N VAL A 273 26.24 -14.05 -18.08
CA VAL A 273 25.83 -12.72 -17.57
C VAL A 273 26.26 -12.58 -16.11
N GLN A 274 26.84 -11.42 -15.75
CA GLN A 274 27.27 -11.12 -14.39
C GLN A 274 26.06 -10.99 -13.46
N GLU A 275 26.11 -11.70 -12.34
CA GLU A 275 25.16 -11.56 -11.23
C GLU A 275 25.75 -10.74 -10.08
N TRP A 276 24.87 -10.11 -9.31
CA TRP A 276 25.22 -9.17 -8.25
C TRP A 276 24.51 -9.54 -6.95
N GLY A 277 24.97 -9.01 -5.83
CA GLY A 277 24.33 -9.15 -4.53
C GLY A 277 25.16 -8.61 -3.38
N PRO A 278 24.56 -8.47 -2.18
CA PRO A 278 23.17 -8.80 -1.85
C PRO A 278 22.15 -7.80 -2.41
N ALA A 279 20.92 -8.27 -2.69
CA ALA A 279 19.83 -7.42 -3.19
C ALA A 279 18.47 -7.96 -2.73
N GLY A 280 17.42 -7.14 -2.87
CA GLY A 280 16.05 -7.47 -2.52
C GLY A 280 15.52 -6.71 -1.32
N ALA A 281 14.82 -7.40 -0.42
CA ALA A 281 14.12 -6.85 0.74
C ALA A 281 13.24 -5.64 0.39
N ALA A 282 12.58 -5.70 -0.77
CA ALA A 282 11.65 -4.69 -1.27
C ALA A 282 10.51 -4.47 -0.28
N ILE A 283 10.00 -3.24 -0.16
CA ILE A 283 8.89 -2.93 0.73
C ILE A 283 7.65 -2.61 -0.10
N ALA A 284 6.65 -3.50 -0.07
CA ALA A 284 5.35 -3.30 -0.71
C ALA A 284 4.27 -2.81 0.27
N SER A 285 4.51 -2.94 1.57
CA SER A 285 3.58 -2.52 2.62
C SER A 285 3.55 -1.01 2.82
N SER A 286 2.40 -0.46 3.16
CA SER A 286 2.28 0.93 3.61
C SER A 286 2.82 1.07 5.03
N PRO A 287 3.63 2.12 5.34
CA PRO A 287 4.17 2.32 6.68
C PRO A 287 3.09 2.48 7.75
N THR A 288 3.22 1.75 8.85
CA THR A 288 2.37 1.88 10.05
C THR A 288 3.05 2.79 11.04
N ILE A 289 2.39 3.84 11.50
CA ILE A 289 3.00 4.85 12.37
C ILE A 289 2.64 4.60 13.84
N ASP A 290 3.65 4.44 14.67
CA ASP A 290 3.54 4.45 16.12
C ASP A 290 4.06 5.78 16.68
N ALA A 291 3.15 6.72 16.84
CA ALA A 291 3.46 8.03 17.37
C ALA A 291 3.96 7.98 18.82
N LYS A 292 3.48 7.01 19.61
CA LYS A 292 3.84 6.83 21.01
C LYS A 292 5.31 6.45 21.19
N ARG A 293 5.80 5.53 20.33
CA ARG A 293 7.20 5.07 20.33
C ARG A 293 8.10 5.90 19.42
N GLY A 294 7.52 6.77 18.59
CA GLY A 294 8.26 7.58 17.62
C GLY A 294 8.89 6.73 16.50
N VAL A 295 8.23 5.65 16.10
CA VAL A 295 8.70 4.72 15.07
C VAL A 295 7.63 4.48 14.01
N LEU A 296 8.06 3.94 12.88
CA LEU A 296 7.20 3.31 11.89
C LEU A 296 7.58 1.83 11.74
N TYR A 297 6.57 1.01 11.38
CA TYR A 297 6.75 -0.40 11.08
C TYR A 297 6.49 -0.66 9.60
N VAL A 298 7.31 -1.54 9.01
CA VAL A 298 7.16 -2.04 7.64
C VAL A 298 7.42 -3.54 7.58
N GLY A 299 6.76 -4.20 6.65
CA GLY A 299 7.09 -5.56 6.25
C GLY A 299 8.03 -5.54 5.05
N THR A 300 9.04 -6.40 5.03
CA THR A 300 10.01 -6.50 3.95
C THR A 300 9.86 -7.79 3.15
N GLY A 301 10.21 -7.73 1.89
CA GLY A 301 10.27 -8.87 0.99
C GLY A 301 11.50 -9.74 1.20
N ARG A 302 11.61 -10.77 0.37
CA ARG A 302 12.70 -11.74 0.38
C ARG A 302 14.01 -11.18 -0.19
N SER A 303 15.10 -11.93 -0.02
CA SER A 303 16.30 -11.77 -0.84
C SER A 303 16.03 -12.17 -2.29
N THR A 304 16.54 -11.39 -3.25
CA THR A 304 16.48 -11.71 -4.69
C THR A 304 17.71 -12.44 -5.20
N THR A 305 18.73 -12.59 -4.36
CA THR A 305 20.05 -13.12 -4.74
C THR A 305 20.44 -14.40 -3.98
N GLY A 306 19.59 -14.92 -3.10
CA GLY A 306 19.92 -16.03 -2.22
C GLY A 306 20.96 -15.70 -1.14
N ILE A 307 21.42 -14.43 -1.07
CA ILE A 307 22.30 -13.93 0.01
C ILE A 307 21.40 -13.31 1.07
N GLU A 308 21.18 -14.08 2.15
CA GLU A 308 20.29 -13.63 3.24
C GLU A 308 20.83 -12.38 3.95
N GLN A 309 19.91 -11.51 4.29
CA GLN A 309 20.17 -10.29 5.06
C GLN A 309 19.17 -10.23 6.23
N SER A 310 19.56 -9.62 7.34
CA SER A 310 18.73 -9.55 8.56
C SER A 310 17.37 -8.84 8.36
N LEU A 311 17.25 -8.04 7.32
CA LEU A 311 16.06 -7.29 6.95
C LEU A 311 15.28 -7.91 5.78
N THR A 312 15.61 -9.13 5.33
CA THR A 312 14.75 -9.90 4.42
C THR A 312 13.69 -10.66 5.24
N ASP A 313 12.50 -10.84 4.67
CA ASP A 313 11.41 -11.59 5.29
C ASP A 313 11.12 -11.15 6.73
N SER A 314 11.05 -9.85 6.95
CA SER A 314 11.11 -9.26 8.29
C SER A 314 9.99 -8.25 8.53
N ILE A 315 9.67 -8.05 9.82
CA ILE A 315 9.05 -6.82 10.30
C ILE A 315 10.13 -5.97 10.94
N ALA A 316 10.23 -4.71 10.50
CA ALA A 316 11.25 -3.78 10.96
C ALA A 316 10.65 -2.48 11.47
N ALA A 317 11.25 -1.93 12.53
CA ALA A 317 10.90 -0.64 13.12
C ALA A 317 11.99 0.39 12.84
N PHE A 318 11.62 1.51 12.23
CA PHE A 318 12.51 2.64 11.97
C PHE A 318 12.06 3.87 12.73
N ALA A 319 13.01 4.66 13.26
CA ALA A 319 12.71 5.90 13.94
C ALA A 319 12.11 6.94 12.99
N LEU A 320 11.01 7.58 13.36
CA LEU A 320 10.38 8.65 12.58
C LEU A 320 11.28 9.88 12.40
N SER A 321 12.18 10.13 13.35
CA SER A 321 13.01 11.32 13.37
C SER A 321 14.11 11.31 12.32
N ASP A 322 14.83 10.18 12.18
CA ASP A 322 16.09 10.06 11.45
C ASP A 322 16.25 8.75 10.65
N GLY A 323 15.23 7.89 10.64
CA GLY A 323 15.22 6.63 9.90
C GLY A 323 16.10 5.52 10.47
N LYS A 324 16.69 5.70 11.65
CA LYS A 324 17.51 4.66 12.25
C LYS A 324 16.71 3.43 12.60
N LEU A 325 17.22 2.26 12.24
CA LEU A 325 16.67 0.97 12.65
C LEU A 325 16.63 0.88 14.18
N ARG A 326 15.46 0.57 14.75
CA ARG A 326 15.27 0.36 16.19
C ARG A 326 15.34 -1.11 16.53
N TRP A 327 14.61 -1.92 15.79
CA TRP A 327 14.66 -3.37 15.87
C TRP A 327 14.20 -3.98 14.54
N VAL A 328 14.57 -5.22 14.33
CA VAL A 328 14.12 -6.07 13.23
C VAL A 328 13.82 -7.46 13.76
N LYS A 329 12.74 -8.05 13.28
CA LYS A 329 12.40 -9.45 13.52
C LYS A 329 12.27 -10.16 12.18
N GLN A 330 13.26 -10.96 11.87
CA GLN A 330 13.23 -11.86 10.72
C GLN A 330 12.35 -13.07 11.05
N LEU A 331 11.47 -13.42 10.13
CA LEU A 331 10.42 -14.42 10.33
C LEU A 331 10.44 -15.42 9.17
N ASN A 332 11.46 -16.29 9.19
CA ASN A 332 11.63 -17.31 8.16
C ASN A 332 10.86 -18.56 8.55
N VAL A 333 10.02 -19.05 7.63
CA VAL A 333 9.36 -20.34 7.78
C VAL A 333 10.26 -21.42 7.15
N SER A 334 10.84 -22.27 8.00
CA SER A 334 11.66 -23.39 7.54
C SER A 334 10.85 -24.30 6.61
N GLY A 335 11.34 -24.54 5.39
CA GLY A 335 10.75 -25.47 4.44
C GLY A 335 9.85 -24.87 3.35
N HIS A 336 9.57 -23.55 3.37
CA HIS A 336 8.83 -22.85 2.30
C HIS A 336 9.79 -22.02 1.44
N ALA A 337 10.27 -22.60 0.37
CA ALA A 337 11.37 -22.04 -0.44
C ALA A 337 10.98 -20.87 -1.36
N THR A 338 9.71 -20.44 -1.44
CA THR A 338 9.29 -19.59 -2.57
C THR A 338 8.49 -18.33 -2.25
N SER A 339 7.98 -18.11 -1.03
CA SER A 339 7.21 -16.87 -0.76
C SER A 339 7.09 -16.53 0.73
N SER A 340 8.17 -16.06 1.33
CA SER A 340 8.21 -15.75 2.76
C SER A 340 8.02 -14.27 3.09
N GLY A 341 8.08 -13.35 2.12
CA GLY A 341 8.01 -11.91 2.34
C GLY A 341 6.70 -11.37 2.93
N PHE A 342 6.76 -10.14 3.40
CA PHE A 342 5.60 -9.38 3.90
C PHE A 342 5.21 -8.30 2.89
N THR A 343 4.12 -8.52 2.17
CA THR A 343 3.49 -7.51 1.30
C THR A 343 2.35 -6.78 2.01
N SER A 344 1.72 -7.44 2.98
CA SER A 344 0.68 -6.86 3.84
C SER A 344 1.27 -5.83 4.82
N SER A 345 0.58 -4.71 4.99
CA SER A 345 0.96 -3.71 5.99
C SER A 345 0.79 -4.26 7.40
N PRO A 346 1.79 -4.13 8.29
CA PRO A 346 1.62 -4.44 9.70
C PRO A 346 0.47 -3.62 10.31
N VAL A 347 -0.29 -4.22 11.21
CA VAL A 347 -1.38 -3.54 11.92
C VAL A 347 -0.96 -3.34 13.38
N LEU A 348 -0.94 -2.10 13.87
CA LEU A 348 -0.75 -1.82 15.30
C LEU A 348 -2.10 -1.78 16.00
N ARG A 349 -2.27 -2.62 17.02
CA ARG A 349 -3.54 -2.72 17.73
C ARG A 349 -3.36 -2.61 19.24
N THR A 350 -4.16 -1.72 19.87
CA THR A 350 -4.33 -1.71 21.32
C THR A 350 -5.38 -2.75 21.71
N LEU A 351 -5.01 -3.68 22.58
CA LEU A 351 -5.86 -4.71 23.12
C LEU A 351 -6.74 -4.15 24.24
N THR A 352 -7.80 -4.89 24.61
CA THR A 352 -8.69 -4.53 25.73
C THR A 352 -7.96 -4.46 27.08
N SER A 353 -6.82 -5.13 27.21
CA SER A 353 -5.93 -5.02 28.38
C SER A 353 -5.15 -3.72 28.46
N GLY A 354 -5.16 -2.90 27.41
CA GLY A 354 -4.29 -1.71 27.27
C GLY A 354 -2.92 -2.00 26.67
N ASN A 355 -2.52 -3.27 26.54
CA ASN A 355 -1.30 -3.66 25.84
C ASN A 355 -1.46 -3.46 24.33
N GLU A 356 -0.34 -3.29 23.65
CA GLU A 356 -0.32 -3.13 22.19
C GLU A 356 0.36 -4.33 21.52
N VAL A 357 -0.07 -4.65 20.32
CA VAL A 357 0.46 -5.75 19.51
C VAL A 357 0.60 -5.30 18.07
N ILE A 358 1.67 -5.72 17.41
CA ILE A 358 1.81 -5.67 15.96
C ILE A 358 1.29 -6.98 15.40
N LEU A 359 0.30 -6.89 14.52
CA LEU A 359 -0.29 -8.02 13.80
C LEU A 359 0.30 -8.04 12.40
N ALA A 360 1.00 -9.12 12.05
CA ALA A 360 1.70 -9.24 10.77
C ALA A 360 1.32 -10.54 10.06
N GLY A 361 0.78 -10.42 8.86
CA GLY A 361 0.45 -11.54 7.98
C GLY A 361 1.52 -11.69 6.90
N GLN A 362 2.06 -12.91 6.76
CA GLN A 362 3.10 -13.24 5.79
C GLN A 362 2.50 -13.89 4.54
N HIS A 363 3.20 -13.75 3.42
CA HIS A 363 2.79 -14.36 2.15
C HIS A 363 2.80 -15.90 2.17
N SER A 364 3.42 -16.51 3.16
CA SER A 364 3.36 -17.95 3.45
C SER A 364 2.04 -18.41 4.10
N GLY A 365 1.13 -17.50 4.48
CA GLY A 365 -0.08 -17.82 5.25
C GLY A 365 0.13 -17.83 6.76
N VAL A 366 1.35 -17.70 7.23
CA VAL A 366 1.65 -17.60 8.66
C VAL A 366 1.32 -16.20 9.16
N VAL A 367 0.75 -16.13 10.35
CA VAL A 367 0.39 -14.89 11.03
C VAL A 367 1.11 -14.77 12.37
N TYR A 368 1.52 -13.56 12.71
CA TYR A 368 2.35 -13.27 13.88
C TYR A 368 1.75 -12.16 14.72
N GLY A 369 1.86 -12.29 16.03
CA GLY A 369 1.70 -11.22 17.01
C GLY A 369 3.06 -10.84 17.57
N LEU A 370 3.48 -9.58 17.40
CA LEU A 370 4.78 -9.11 17.83
C LEU A 370 4.65 -7.99 18.87
N ASP A 371 5.59 -7.96 19.79
CA ASP A 371 5.74 -6.87 20.75
C ASP A 371 6.24 -5.60 20.04
N PRO A 372 5.54 -4.47 20.15
CA PRO A 372 5.93 -3.24 19.48
C PRO A 372 7.26 -2.63 19.97
N ASP A 373 7.69 -2.92 21.20
CA ASP A 373 8.89 -2.33 21.80
C ASP A 373 10.19 -2.95 21.26
N HIS A 374 10.18 -4.26 20.95
CA HIS A 374 11.40 -4.98 20.55
C HIS A 374 11.21 -6.06 19.47
N GLY A 375 9.99 -6.20 18.92
CA GLY A 375 9.70 -7.16 17.84
C GLY A 375 9.67 -8.64 18.29
N GLY A 376 9.67 -8.91 19.60
CA GLY A 376 9.56 -10.27 20.12
C GLY A 376 8.20 -10.89 19.78
N GLU A 377 8.19 -12.18 19.42
CA GLU A 377 6.94 -12.91 19.21
C GLU A 377 6.20 -13.09 20.53
N ILE A 378 4.88 -12.85 20.50
CA ILE A 378 4.03 -13.07 21.66
C ILE A 378 3.85 -14.59 21.86
N GLN A 379 4.18 -15.08 23.05
CA GLN A 379 4.07 -16.50 23.37
C GLN A 379 2.63 -17.01 23.26
N GLY A 380 2.49 -18.21 22.72
CA GLY A 380 1.20 -18.91 22.60
C GLY A 380 0.43 -18.58 21.32
N TRP A 381 0.98 -17.77 20.43
CA TRP A 381 0.41 -17.63 19.09
C TRP A 381 0.61 -18.92 18.28
N PRO A 382 -0.45 -19.42 17.61
CA PRO A 382 -0.36 -20.70 16.89
C PRO A 382 0.52 -20.69 15.66
N GLY A 383 0.99 -19.52 15.23
CA GLY A 383 1.94 -19.39 14.11
C GLY A 383 1.36 -19.56 12.71
N ALA A 384 0.23 -20.21 12.55
CA ALA A 384 -0.32 -20.44 11.22
C ALA A 384 -1.83 -20.31 11.19
N ALA A 385 -2.37 -19.50 10.27
CA ALA A 385 -3.76 -19.62 9.87
C ALA A 385 -3.93 -20.85 8.94
N ASP A 386 -3.03 -21.01 7.96
CA ASP A 386 -2.88 -22.22 7.14
C ASP A 386 -1.47 -22.25 6.51
N ALA A 387 -0.53 -22.94 7.16
CA ALA A 387 0.86 -23.03 6.73
C ALA A 387 1.08 -23.78 5.40
N ASN A 388 0.03 -24.37 4.83
CA ASN A 388 0.10 -25.12 3.56
C ASN A 388 -0.45 -24.33 2.37
N SER A 389 -0.84 -23.06 2.56
CA SER A 389 -1.35 -22.24 1.46
C SER A 389 -0.22 -21.46 0.78
N ASP A 390 0.17 -21.87 -0.42
CA ASP A 390 0.93 -21.00 -1.31
C ASP A 390 0.10 -19.75 -1.63
N GLY A 391 0.49 -18.58 -1.15
CA GLY A 391 -0.20 -17.32 -1.42
C GLY A 391 -1.01 -16.76 -0.23
N GLY A 392 -0.49 -16.77 0.96
CA GLY A 392 -1.12 -16.36 2.22
C GLY A 392 -1.70 -14.95 2.27
N VAL A 393 -1.21 -14.10 3.16
CA VAL A 393 -1.73 -12.75 3.34
C VAL A 393 -1.10 -11.81 2.31
N ALA A 394 -1.87 -11.45 1.27
CA ALA A 394 -1.32 -10.72 0.13
C ALA A 394 -1.18 -9.20 0.40
N TRP A 395 -2.26 -8.45 0.61
CA TRP A 395 -2.18 -6.98 0.59
C TRP A 395 -2.49 -6.30 1.90
N GLY A 396 -3.56 -6.68 2.59
CA GLY A 396 -3.90 -6.03 3.83
C GLY A 396 -4.96 -6.77 4.63
N SER A 397 -4.70 -6.86 5.92
CA SER A 397 -5.65 -7.35 6.92
C SER A 397 -6.37 -6.18 7.59
N ALA A 398 -7.46 -6.46 8.32
CA ALA A 398 -8.19 -5.45 9.07
C ALA A 398 -8.36 -5.88 10.53
N ALA A 399 -8.42 -4.91 11.46
CA ALA A 399 -8.60 -5.22 12.88
C ALA A 399 -9.57 -4.25 13.55
N ASP A 400 -10.65 -4.75 14.10
CA ASP A 400 -11.53 -4.01 15.00
C ASP A 400 -11.15 -4.22 16.48
N HIS A 401 -12.03 -3.84 17.41
CA HIS A 401 -11.76 -3.99 18.85
C HIS A 401 -11.76 -5.45 19.35
N ARG A 402 -12.29 -6.39 18.57
CA ARG A 402 -12.51 -7.78 18.98
C ARG A 402 -11.66 -8.77 18.21
N SER A 403 -11.43 -8.52 16.92
CA SER A 403 -10.86 -9.50 16.02
C SER A 403 -9.87 -8.86 15.04
N TRP A 404 -8.92 -9.67 14.61
CA TRP A 404 -8.09 -9.43 13.47
C TRP A 404 -8.58 -10.29 12.29
N TYR A 405 -8.92 -9.67 11.18
CA TYR A 405 -9.48 -10.31 10.00
C TYR A 405 -8.40 -10.46 8.94
N VAL A 406 -8.13 -11.69 8.55
CA VAL A 406 -7.08 -12.08 7.62
C VAL A 406 -7.69 -12.84 6.46
N ALA A 407 -7.47 -12.35 5.25
CA ALA A 407 -7.83 -13.04 4.03
C ALA A 407 -6.63 -13.82 3.49
N LEU A 408 -6.82 -15.09 3.17
CA LEU A 408 -5.81 -15.94 2.59
C LEU A 408 -6.10 -16.12 1.09
N SER A 409 -5.10 -15.81 0.27
CA SER A 409 -5.25 -15.93 -1.18
C SER A 409 -5.21 -17.38 -1.67
N GLY A 410 -4.53 -18.29 -0.95
CA GLY A 410 -4.29 -19.64 -1.46
C GLY A 410 -3.36 -19.63 -2.68
N SER A 411 -3.02 -20.80 -3.25
CA SER A 411 -2.17 -20.85 -4.43
C SER A 411 -2.85 -20.21 -5.65
N LEU A 412 -2.29 -19.12 -6.15
CA LEU A 412 -2.68 -18.51 -7.42
C LEU A 412 -2.32 -19.43 -8.62
N ALA A 413 -1.51 -20.47 -8.40
CA ALA A 413 -0.84 -21.22 -9.47
C ALA A 413 -1.46 -22.58 -9.79
N LEU A 414 -2.39 -23.13 -8.98
CA LEU A 414 -2.90 -24.48 -9.20
C LEU A 414 -4.41 -24.49 -9.45
N PRO A 415 -4.87 -24.84 -10.66
CA PRO A 415 -6.29 -25.08 -10.93
C PRO A 415 -6.80 -26.24 -10.03
N GLY A 416 -7.79 -25.97 -9.20
CA GLY A 416 -8.59 -26.98 -8.53
C GLY A 416 -8.33 -27.25 -7.04
N ASN A 417 -7.30 -26.64 -6.39
CA ASN A 417 -6.98 -26.91 -4.99
C ASN A 417 -6.60 -25.67 -4.15
N SER A 418 -6.83 -24.49 -4.66
CA SER A 418 -6.52 -23.23 -3.93
C SER A 418 -7.74 -22.78 -3.14
N SER A 419 -7.71 -23.01 -1.86
CA SER A 419 -8.80 -22.66 -0.95
C SER A 419 -8.59 -21.28 -0.34
N GLY A 420 -9.02 -20.24 -1.02
CA GLY A 420 -9.14 -18.91 -0.41
C GLY A 420 -10.05 -18.95 0.82
N SER A 421 -9.74 -18.19 1.84
CA SER A 421 -10.53 -18.16 3.07
C SER A 421 -10.42 -16.84 3.81
N LEU A 422 -11.43 -16.51 4.59
CA LEU A 422 -11.42 -15.36 5.51
C LEU A 422 -11.43 -15.86 6.95
N TRP A 423 -10.49 -15.37 7.75
CA TRP A 423 -10.32 -15.75 9.15
C TRP A 423 -10.56 -14.55 10.05
N ALA A 424 -11.23 -14.78 11.18
CA ALA A 424 -11.24 -13.84 12.30
C ALA A 424 -10.44 -14.44 13.44
N LEU A 425 -9.37 -13.79 13.81
CA LEU A 425 -8.45 -14.22 14.84
C LEU A 425 -8.59 -13.35 16.10
N ASP A 426 -8.37 -13.92 17.26
CA ASP A 426 -8.21 -13.16 18.49
C ASP A 426 -6.87 -12.40 18.43
N PRO A 427 -6.84 -11.04 18.46
CA PRO A 427 -5.60 -10.29 18.31
C PRO A 427 -4.63 -10.45 19.49
N LYS A 428 -5.08 -11.01 20.62
CA LYS A 428 -4.24 -11.30 21.78
C LYS A 428 -3.51 -12.63 21.65
N THR A 429 -4.16 -13.64 21.05
CA THR A 429 -3.68 -15.03 21.08
C THR A 429 -3.47 -15.65 19.71
N GLY A 430 -3.92 -15.00 18.63
CA GLY A 430 -3.90 -15.56 17.27
C GLY A 430 -4.88 -16.71 17.04
N VAL A 431 -5.63 -17.12 18.07
CA VAL A 431 -6.59 -18.23 17.94
C VAL A 431 -7.77 -17.82 17.08
N ALA A 432 -8.17 -18.70 16.17
CA ALA A 432 -9.31 -18.47 15.31
C ALA A 432 -10.62 -18.44 16.11
N ARG A 433 -11.41 -17.39 15.93
CA ARG A 433 -12.78 -17.26 16.41
C ARG A 433 -13.75 -17.92 15.43
N TRP A 434 -13.50 -17.72 14.16
CA TRP A 434 -14.17 -18.36 13.04
C TRP A 434 -13.32 -18.26 11.78
N HIS A 435 -13.60 -19.13 10.81
CA HIS A 435 -13.10 -19.01 9.45
C HIS A 435 -14.21 -19.37 8.46
N THR A 436 -14.15 -18.75 7.29
CA THR A 436 -15.10 -19.03 6.21
C THR A 436 -14.32 -19.32 4.94
N GLN A 437 -14.52 -20.52 4.39
CA GLN A 437 -14.00 -20.93 3.11
C GLN A 437 -14.65 -20.11 2.00
N SER A 438 -13.87 -19.67 1.01
CA SER A 438 -14.44 -19.03 -0.19
C SER A 438 -15.42 -19.98 -0.88
N PRO A 439 -16.56 -19.47 -1.36
CA PRO A 439 -17.47 -20.26 -2.20
C PRO A 439 -16.77 -20.78 -3.47
N THR A 440 -17.35 -21.78 -4.13
CA THR A 440 -16.87 -22.24 -5.45
C THR A 440 -16.81 -21.05 -6.42
N PRO A 441 -15.69 -20.84 -7.15
CA PRO A 441 -15.57 -19.68 -8.05
C PRO A 441 -16.64 -19.68 -9.11
N ALA A 442 -17.23 -18.53 -9.34
CA ALA A 442 -18.31 -18.33 -10.32
C ALA A 442 -17.87 -17.32 -11.40
N CYS A 443 -16.69 -17.53 -12.01
CA CYS A 443 -16.18 -16.59 -13.00
C CYS A 443 -16.98 -16.62 -14.29
N SER A 444 -17.37 -15.44 -14.75
CA SER A 444 -18.09 -15.25 -16.01
C SER A 444 -17.18 -14.98 -17.22
N TRP A 445 -15.84 -14.90 -17.02
CA TRP A 445 -14.85 -14.68 -18.08
C TRP A 445 -14.11 -15.96 -18.43
N SER A 446 -13.68 -16.06 -19.68
CA SER A 446 -12.94 -17.22 -20.24
C SER A 446 -11.43 -17.01 -20.27
N GLU A 447 -10.93 -15.81 -20.05
CA GLU A 447 -9.49 -15.46 -20.12
C GLU A 447 -9.02 -14.88 -18.78
N GLY A 448 -7.99 -15.48 -18.19
CA GLY A 448 -7.40 -15.06 -16.94
C GLY A 448 -7.65 -15.97 -15.75
N PRO A 449 -7.02 -15.72 -14.62
CA PRO A 449 -7.12 -16.56 -13.43
C PRO A 449 -8.50 -16.46 -12.81
N CYS A 450 -9.19 -17.58 -12.70
CA CYS A 450 -10.40 -17.72 -11.90
C CYS A 450 -10.09 -18.59 -10.69
N SER A 451 -10.11 -18.04 -9.50
CA SER A 451 -9.79 -18.81 -8.31
C SER A 451 -10.57 -18.32 -7.08
N HIS A 452 -10.56 -19.15 -6.04
CA HIS A 452 -11.11 -18.82 -4.73
C HIS A 452 -10.28 -17.79 -3.92
N ALA A 453 -9.11 -17.41 -4.41
CA ALA A 453 -8.16 -16.57 -3.68
C ALA A 453 -8.83 -15.29 -3.19
N GLN A 454 -8.75 -15.04 -1.88
CA GLN A 454 -9.14 -13.76 -1.30
C GLN A 454 -7.89 -12.89 -1.15
N SER A 455 -7.44 -12.30 -2.25
CA SER A 455 -6.21 -11.51 -2.29
C SER A 455 -6.41 -10.03 -1.98
N GLN A 456 -7.63 -9.53 -2.13
CA GLN A 456 -7.92 -8.11 -1.87
C GLN A 456 -7.76 -7.75 -0.38
N ALA A 457 -7.31 -6.52 -0.12
CA ALA A 457 -7.20 -6.01 1.24
C ALA A 457 -8.58 -5.98 1.93
N VAL A 458 -8.63 -6.52 3.15
CA VAL A 458 -9.85 -6.61 3.96
C VAL A 458 -10.22 -5.24 4.53
N THR A 459 -11.52 -4.98 4.63
CA THR A 459 -12.05 -3.80 5.29
C THR A 459 -13.11 -4.20 6.30
N VAL A 460 -13.09 -3.64 7.52
CA VAL A 460 -14.07 -3.95 8.57
C VAL A 460 -14.83 -2.71 9.03
N MET A 461 -16.10 -2.91 9.32
CA MET A 461 -16.99 -1.98 10.00
C MET A 461 -17.75 -2.69 11.11
N PRO A 462 -18.46 -1.99 12.01
CA PRO A 462 -19.31 -2.65 13.01
C PRO A 462 -20.29 -3.63 12.39
N GLY A 463 -20.09 -4.92 12.65
CA GLY A 463 -20.95 -6.02 12.20
C GLY A 463 -20.68 -6.56 10.79
N GLY A 464 -19.80 -5.94 10.00
CA GLY A 464 -19.50 -6.36 8.63
C GLY A 464 -18.01 -6.36 8.28
N VAL A 465 -17.52 -7.40 7.60
CA VAL A 465 -16.19 -7.51 7.03
C VAL A 465 -16.30 -7.66 5.52
N PHE A 466 -15.65 -6.80 4.77
CA PHE A 466 -15.64 -6.82 3.31
C PHE A 466 -14.34 -7.42 2.79
N SER A 467 -14.44 -8.39 1.90
CA SER A 467 -13.32 -9.06 1.23
C SER A 467 -13.69 -9.36 -0.21
N GLY A 468 -12.79 -9.03 -1.10
CA GLY A 468 -12.92 -9.36 -2.52
C GLY A 468 -12.07 -10.56 -2.90
N SER A 469 -12.48 -11.28 -3.92
CA SER A 469 -11.81 -12.49 -4.37
C SER A 469 -11.54 -12.50 -5.88
N MET A 470 -10.63 -13.37 -6.29
CA MET A 470 -10.18 -13.50 -7.68
C MET A 470 -11.27 -14.04 -8.61
N ASP A 471 -12.42 -14.47 -8.10
CA ASP A 471 -13.63 -14.77 -8.87
C ASP A 471 -14.46 -13.52 -9.22
N GLY A 472 -13.95 -12.32 -8.84
CA GLY A 472 -14.63 -11.06 -9.12
C GLY A 472 -15.78 -10.72 -8.17
N HIS A 473 -15.96 -11.47 -7.09
CA HIS A 473 -17.01 -11.23 -6.13
C HIS A 473 -16.52 -10.39 -4.95
N LEU A 474 -17.21 -9.28 -4.66
CA LEU A 474 -17.07 -8.55 -3.41
C LEU A 474 -18.10 -9.09 -2.42
N ARG A 475 -17.64 -9.63 -1.31
CA ARG A 475 -18.50 -10.21 -0.27
C ARG A 475 -18.37 -9.46 1.03
N ALA A 476 -19.50 -9.31 1.73
CA ALA A 476 -19.54 -8.87 3.12
C ALA A 476 -19.89 -10.04 4.02
N TYR A 477 -19.14 -10.20 5.11
CA TYR A 477 -19.27 -11.29 6.07
C TYR A 477 -19.64 -10.73 7.44
N SER A 478 -20.39 -11.49 8.23
CA SER A 478 -20.69 -11.17 9.63
C SER A 478 -19.42 -11.20 10.47
N THR A 479 -19.16 -10.15 11.26
CA THR A 479 -18.03 -10.14 12.21
C THR A 479 -18.20 -11.15 13.35
N ILE A 480 -19.42 -11.68 13.56
CA ILE A 480 -19.77 -12.59 14.67
C ILE A 480 -19.40 -14.03 14.33
N ASP A 481 -19.80 -14.50 13.15
CA ASP A 481 -19.75 -15.92 12.78
C ASP A 481 -19.27 -16.18 11.34
N GLY A 482 -18.83 -15.14 10.61
CA GLY A 482 -18.28 -15.27 9.27
C GLY A 482 -19.31 -15.62 8.18
N LYS A 483 -20.61 -15.63 8.47
CA LYS A 483 -21.63 -15.88 7.44
C LYS A 483 -21.65 -14.75 6.42
N VAL A 484 -21.84 -15.10 5.15
CA VAL A 484 -22.01 -14.13 4.08
C VAL A 484 -23.33 -13.36 4.28
N LEU A 485 -23.23 -12.06 4.41
CA LEU A 485 -24.34 -11.12 4.53
C LEU A 485 -24.77 -10.56 3.19
N TRP A 486 -23.82 -10.40 2.26
CA TRP A 486 -24.02 -9.81 0.96
C TRP A 486 -22.93 -10.30 0.01
N ASP A 487 -23.29 -10.50 -1.25
CA ASP A 487 -22.41 -10.96 -2.33
C ASP A 487 -22.78 -10.23 -3.61
N PHE A 488 -21.77 -9.62 -4.25
CA PHE A 488 -21.95 -8.90 -5.49
C PHE A 488 -20.91 -9.30 -6.53
N ASP A 489 -21.37 -9.82 -7.66
CA ASP A 489 -20.53 -10.09 -8.81
C ASP A 489 -20.15 -8.77 -9.49
N THR A 490 -18.86 -8.43 -9.43
CA THR A 490 -18.29 -7.25 -10.09
C THR A 490 -17.78 -7.56 -11.49
N ALA A 491 -17.67 -8.83 -11.88
CA ALA A 491 -17.08 -9.28 -13.13
C ALA A 491 -18.04 -9.15 -14.30
N LYS A 492 -18.56 -7.96 -14.53
CA LYS A 492 -19.50 -7.62 -15.60
C LYS A 492 -19.26 -6.23 -16.16
N THR A 493 -19.87 -5.94 -17.30
CA THR A 493 -19.84 -4.59 -17.90
C THR A 493 -20.81 -3.67 -17.19
N PHE A 494 -20.40 -2.43 -16.96
CA PHE A 494 -21.17 -1.41 -16.27
C PHE A 494 -21.50 -0.23 -17.19
N GLN A 495 -22.70 0.33 -17.01
CA GLN A 495 -23.03 1.66 -17.50
C GLN A 495 -22.35 2.67 -16.56
N THR A 496 -21.48 3.51 -17.11
CA THR A 496 -20.66 4.44 -16.34
C THR A 496 -21.12 5.88 -16.46
N GLN A 497 -20.88 6.67 -15.40
CA GLN A 497 -21.24 8.10 -15.37
C GLN A 497 -20.47 8.93 -16.43
N ASN A 498 -19.24 8.53 -16.73
CA ASN A 498 -18.39 9.24 -17.69
C ASN A 498 -18.43 8.66 -19.12
N GLY A 499 -19.27 7.67 -19.38
CA GLY A 499 -19.45 7.04 -20.70
C GLY A 499 -18.24 6.20 -21.17
N VAL A 500 -17.23 6.01 -20.34
CA VAL A 500 -16.12 5.11 -20.63
C VAL A 500 -16.61 3.68 -20.42
N ARG A 501 -16.45 2.81 -21.42
CA ARG A 501 -16.78 1.39 -21.25
C ARG A 501 -15.92 0.78 -20.15
N ALA A 502 -16.58 0.24 -19.13
CA ALA A 502 -15.91 -0.38 -18.00
C ALA A 502 -16.44 -1.79 -17.74
N SER A 503 -15.52 -2.67 -17.40
CA SER A 503 -15.80 -4.04 -16.99
C SER A 503 -15.02 -4.32 -15.71
N GLY A 504 -15.69 -4.90 -14.74
CA GLY A 504 -15.00 -5.44 -13.58
C GLY A 504 -14.30 -6.77 -13.92
N GLY A 505 -13.66 -7.34 -12.93
CA GLY A 505 -12.87 -8.56 -13.03
C GLY A 505 -12.41 -9.03 -11.65
N PRO A 506 -11.31 -9.79 -11.59
CA PRO A 506 -10.72 -10.23 -10.33
C PRO A 506 -10.50 -9.07 -9.37
N LEU A 507 -10.80 -9.29 -8.08
CA LEU A 507 -10.56 -8.32 -7.01
C LEU A 507 -9.24 -8.63 -6.31
N ASP A 508 -8.29 -7.71 -6.47
CA ASP A 508 -6.96 -7.80 -5.91
C ASP A 508 -6.51 -6.42 -5.39
N HIS A 509 -5.45 -6.33 -4.61
CA HIS A 509 -4.83 -5.12 -4.05
C HIS A 509 -5.74 -4.30 -3.12
N GLY A 510 -6.20 -3.12 -3.56
CA GLY A 510 -6.95 -2.19 -2.74
C GLY A 510 -8.33 -2.71 -2.34
N GLY A 511 -8.71 -2.54 -1.08
CA GLY A 511 -9.98 -3.01 -0.55
C GLY A 511 -11.11 -1.99 -0.64
N ALA A 512 -12.26 -2.34 -0.09
CA ALA A 512 -13.40 -1.45 -0.02
C ALA A 512 -13.13 -0.23 0.88
N THR A 513 -13.50 0.95 0.43
CA THR A 513 -13.57 2.19 1.23
C THR A 513 -15.00 2.40 1.69
N ILE A 514 -15.21 2.50 3.00
CA ILE A 514 -16.55 2.62 3.59
C ILE A 514 -16.63 3.93 4.38
N VAL A 515 -17.42 4.88 3.89
CA VAL A 515 -17.58 6.21 4.52
C VAL A 515 -18.95 6.78 4.16
N ASN A 516 -19.59 7.48 5.09
CA ASN A 516 -20.81 8.27 4.87
C ASN A 516 -21.95 7.50 4.18
N GLY A 517 -22.13 6.23 4.50
CA GLY A 517 -23.18 5.40 3.90
C GLY A 517 -22.82 4.81 2.53
N GLY A 518 -21.64 5.11 2.00
CA GLY A 518 -21.13 4.57 0.74
C GLY A 518 -20.08 3.48 0.93
N VAL A 519 -20.06 2.52 -0.01
CA VAL A 519 -18.99 1.52 -0.18
C VAL A 519 -18.41 1.70 -1.58
N TYR A 520 -17.10 1.95 -1.67
CA TYR A 520 -16.40 2.23 -2.92
C TYR A 520 -15.33 1.18 -3.16
N ILE A 521 -15.29 0.62 -4.36
CA ILE A 521 -14.34 -0.44 -4.73
C ILE A 521 -13.90 -0.28 -6.18
N ILE A 522 -12.66 -0.62 -6.46
CA ILE A 522 -12.14 -0.74 -7.83
C ILE A 522 -12.16 -2.22 -8.23
N SER A 523 -12.68 -2.51 -9.41
CA SER A 523 -12.72 -3.83 -10.02
C SER A 523 -12.47 -3.71 -11.52
N GLY A 524 -11.43 -4.34 -12.04
CA GLY A 524 -11.00 -4.15 -13.42
C GLY A 524 -10.73 -2.67 -13.72
N ASN A 525 -11.38 -2.12 -14.77
CA ASN A 525 -11.31 -0.67 -15.04
C ASN A 525 -12.57 0.09 -14.57
N ALA A 526 -13.29 -0.44 -13.58
CA ALA A 526 -14.48 0.19 -13.01
C ALA A 526 -14.25 0.60 -11.54
N LEU A 527 -14.59 1.83 -11.19
CA LEU A 527 -14.84 2.24 -9.81
C LEU A 527 -16.35 2.13 -9.57
N LEU A 528 -16.72 1.34 -8.57
CA LEU A 528 -18.10 1.05 -8.20
C LEU A 528 -18.44 1.71 -6.87
N ALA A 529 -19.56 2.39 -6.80
CA ALA A 529 -20.11 2.95 -5.58
C ALA A 529 -21.42 2.25 -5.22
N PHE A 530 -21.50 1.77 -3.99
CA PHE A 530 -22.70 1.15 -3.43
C PHE A 530 -23.25 1.97 -2.29
N SER A 531 -24.55 1.91 -2.11
CA SER A 531 -25.27 2.46 -0.97
C SER A 531 -26.46 1.59 -0.64
N VAL A 532 -27.12 1.84 0.48
CA VAL A 532 -28.35 1.13 0.82
C VAL A 532 -29.42 1.42 -0.23
N ASP A 533 -30.00 0.36 -0.79
CA ASP A 533 -30.99 0.38 -1.90
C ASP A 533 -30.47 1.07 -3.19
N GLY A 534 -29.15 1.28 -3.35
CA GLY A 534 -28.57 1.95 -4.52
C GLY A 534 -28.92 3.45 -4.65
N LYS A 535 -29.26 4.12 -3.54
CA LYS A 535 -29.75 5.52 -3.51
C LYS A 535 -28.72 6.53 -3.07
#